data_5bd40d6661e2234b94c467960228b6b6
#
_entry.id   5bd40d6661e2234b94c467960228b6b6
#
_cell.length_a   1.000
_cell.length_b   1.000
_cell.length_c   1.000
_cell.angle_alpha   90.00
_cell.angle_beta   90.00
_cell.angle_gamma   90.00
#
_symmetry.space_group_name_H-M   'P 1'
#
loop_
_entity.id
_entity.type
_entity.pdbx_description
1 polymer ?
#
loop_
_entity_poly.entity_id
_entity_poly.type
_entity_poly.pdbx_seq_one_letter_code
_entity_poly.pdbx_strand_id
1 'polypeptide(L)'
;MTISRRSFTTVLAAGAAAALVSARGAAAASQPQRARNVVLVHGLFADGSCWSEVIPLLQAKGLDVTSVQNPLTTLPEAVAAAQRVLDRQDGPTVFVGHSFSGMIVTEAGVHPNVSALVYVAARAPDAGEDYTALAKGFPTPPATAGIVFDGDEGRLSEAAFLRDFAGDLPEAKAKVLYAVQEPFHKALLTGKTEHAAWRQKPSFYAVSTEDRTIDPDLERFMAKRMGARTIEVKSSHLSLVSHPDVIASLILEAAGQSN
;
A
#
# COMPACT_ATOMS: atom_id res chain seq x y z
N MET A 1 -9.25 -53.49 -84.45
CA MET A 1 -9.87 -54.18 -83.31
C MET A 1 -9.05 -53.90 -82.08
N THR A 2 -9.43 -53.00 -81.36
CA THR A 2 -8.64 -52.39 -80.31
C THR A 2 -9.35 -52.46 -78.96
N ILE A 3 -8.72 -53.12 -78.02
CA ILE A 3 -9.23 -53.30 -76.68
C ILE A 3 -8.54 -52.21 -75.76
N SER A 4 -9.33 -51.29 -75.24
CA SER A 4 -8.89 -50.28 -74.33
C SER A 4 -8.95 -50.85 -72.88
N ARG A 5 -7.83 -50.72 -72.17
CA ARG A 5 -7.74 -50.99 -70.71
C ARG A 5 -7.92 -49.70 -69.91
N ARG A 6 -8.98 -49.59 -69.21
CA ARG A 6 -9.14 -48.50 -68.23
C ARG A 6 -8.56 -48.90 -66.86
N SER A 7 -7.54 -48.23 -66.44
CA SER A 7 -6.97 -48.36 -65.10
C SER A 7 -7.81 -47.54 -64.10
N PHE A 8 -8.29 -48.15 -63.04
CA PHE A 8 -8.92 -47.49 -61.89
C PHE A 8 -7.81 -47.08 -60.93
N THR A 9 -7.68 -45.80 -60.69
CA THR A 9 -6.80 -45.28 -59.64
C THR A 9 -7.67 -44.88 -58.45
N THR A 10 -7.51 -45.61 -57.37
CA THR A 10 -8.17 -45.32 -56.08
C THR A 10 -7.39 -44.25 -55.37
N VAL A 11 -7.99 -43.09 -55.16
CA VAL A 11 -7.43 -42.01 -54.33
C VAL A 11 -7.89 -42.22 -52.90
N LEU A 12 -6.95 -42.57 -52.01
CA LEU A 12 -7.15 -42.50 -50.56
C LEU A 12 -7.05 -41.03 -50.10
N ALA A 13 -8.14 -40.47 -49.65
CA ALA A 13 -8.17 -39.19 -48.93
C ALA A 13 -7.79 -39.39 -47.47
N ALA A 14 -6.58 -39.02 -47.09
CA ALA A 14 -6.17 -38.96 -45.70
C ALA A 14 -6.65 -37.62 -45.10
N GLY A 15 -7.65 -37.67 -44.23
CA GLY A 15 -8.12 -36.52 -43.47
C GLY A 15 -7.12 -36.17 -42.37
N ALA A 16 -6.42 -35.05 -42.51
CA ALA A 16 -5.63 -34.48 -41.42
C ALA A 16 -6.54 -33.63 -40.53
N ALA A 17 -6.90 -34.18 -39.36
CA ALA A 17 -7.54 -33.42 -38.31
C ALA A 17 -6.50 -32.51 -37.65
N ALA A 18 -6.51 -31.21 -38.00
CA ALA A 18 -5.73 -30.19 -37.32
C ALA A 18 -6.34 -29.91 -35.94
N ALA A 19 -5.72 -30.44 -34.89
CA ALA A 19 -6.02 -30.10 -33.52
C ALA A 19 -5.55 -28.66 -33.28
N LEU A 20 -6.48 -27.71 -33.24
CA LEU A 20 -6.25 -26.35 -32.74
C LEU A 20 -6.01 -26.40 -31.22
N VAL A 21 -4.76 -26.52 -30.82
CA VAL A 21 -4.33 -26.29 -29.44
C VAL A 21 -4.45 -24.78 -29.19
N SER A 22 -5.56 -24.37 -28.57
CA SER A 22 -5.71 -23.02 -28.02
C SER A 22 -4.70 -22.85 -26.89
N ALA A 23 -3.53 -22.30 -27.20
CA ALA A 23 -2.61 -21.79 -26.21
C ALA A 23 -3.31 -20.62 -25.48
N ARG A 24 -3.96 -20.93 -24.35
CA ARG A 24 -4.28 -19.90 -23.38
C ARG A 24 -2.96 -19.29 -22.94
N GLY A 25 -2.64 -18.12 -23.50
CA GLY A 25 -1.53 -17.31 -23.06
C GLY A 25 -1.72 -17.05 -21.57
N ALA A 26 -0.83 -17.61 -20.75
CA ALA A 26 -0.66 -17.14 -19.40
C ALA A 26 -0.40 -15.62 -19.53
N ALA A 27 -1.30 -14.81 -18.97
CA ALA A 27 -1.09 -13.39 -18.87
C ALA A 27 0.25 -13.24 -18.12
N ALA A 28 1.30 -12.87 -18.85
CA ALA A 28 2.56 -12.50 -18.25
C ALA A 28 2.22 -11.37 -17.27
N ALA A 29 2.48 -11.58 -15.99
CA ALA A 29 2.38 -10.53 -15.00
C ALA A 29 3.21 -9.36 -15.57
N SER A 30 2.53 -8.27 -15.95
CA SER A 30 3.18 -7.11 -16.50
C SER A 30 4.22 -6.65 -15.48
N GLN A 31 5.49 -6.59 -15.89
CA GLN A 31 6.55 -6.02 -15.07
C GLN A 31 6.06 -4.64 -14.59
N PRO A 32 6.21 -4.31 -13.31
CA PRO A 32 5.77 -3.01 -12.82
C PRO A 32 6.37 -1.94 -13.72
N GLN A 33 5.53 -1.06 -14.24
CA GLN A 33 5.98 0.05 -15.06
C GLN A 33 6.89 0.93 -14.20
N ARG A 34 8.14 1.15 -14.63
CA ARG A 34 9.12 1.91 -13.86
C ARG A 34 8.56 3.28 -13.49
N ALA A 35 8.32 3.49 -12.20
CA ALA A 35 7.83 4.76 -11.70
C ALA A 35 8.98 5.77 -11.56
N ARG A 36 8.67 7.05 -11.76
CA ARG A 36 9.56 8.18 -11.49
C ARG A 36 9.11 8.98 -10.28
N ASN A 37 7.84 8.88 -9.93
CA ASN A 37 7.21 9.65 -8.87
C ASN A 37 6.87 8.75 -7.68
N VAL A 38 7.01 9.30 -6.48
CA VAL A 38 6.56 8.69 -5.22
C VAL A 38 5.72 9.71 -4.46
N VAL A 39 4.51 9.33 -4.11
CA VAL A 39 3.61 10.14 -3.27
C VAL A 39 3.45 9.43 -1.93
N LEU A 40 3.87 10.09 -0.86
CA LEU A 40 3.87 9.58 0.52
C LEU A 40 2.74 10.22 1.32
N VAL A 41 2.03 9.44 2.13
CA VAL A 41 0.94 9.94 2.98
C VAL A 41 1.13 9.48 4.41
N HIS A 42 1.07 10.41 5.36
CA HIS A 42 1.20 10.15 6.79
C HIS A 42 -0.10 9.63 7.41
N GLY A 43 0.01 8.91 8.53
CA GLY A 43 -1.11 8.41 9.32
C GLY A 43 -1.65 9.40 10.34
N LEU A 44 -2.49 8.90 11.26
CA LEU A 44 -2.89 9.63 12.47
C LEU A 44 -1.67 9.84 13.37
N PHE A 45 -1.73 10.82 14.25
CA PHE A 45 -0.69 11.15 15.23
C PHE A 45 0.64 11.60 14.61
N ALA A 46 0.66 11.93 13.33
CA ALA A 46 1.85 12.32 12.57
C ALA A 46 1.51 13.41 11.56
N ASP A 47 2.53 13.98 10.96
CA ASP A 47 2.47 14.84 9.79
C ASP A 47 3.42 14.34 8.70
N GLY A 48 3.53 15.06 7.60
CA GLY A 48 4.39 14.66 6.48
C GLY A 48 5.87 14.56 6.82
N SER A 49 6.33 15.14 7.93
CA SER A 49 7.73 15.05 8.37
C SER A 49 8.14 13.66 8.87
N CYS A 50 7.18 12.78 9.18
CA CYS A 50 7.49 11.38 9.51
C CYS A 50 8.24 10.64 8.40
N TRP A 51 8.17 11.14 7.16
CA TRP A 51 8.88 10.60 6.00
C TRP A 51 10.28 11.19 5.78
N SER A 52 10.74 12.13 6.63
CA SER A 52 12.01 12.85 6.43
C SER A 52 13.25 11.99 6.28
N GLU A 53 13.26 10.79 6.86
CA GLU A 53 14.37 9.83 6.72
C GLU A 53 14.30 9.03 5.42
N VAL A 54 13.11 8.76 4.89
CA VAL A 54 12.89 7.98 3.65
C VAL A 54 13.09 8.85 2.41
N ILE A 55 12.60 10.09 2.44
CA ILE A 55 12.63 11.03 1.29
C ILE A 55 14.03 11.14 0.65
N PRO A 56 15.11 11.43 1.40
CA PRO A 56 16.43 11.61 0.80
C PRO A 56 16.97 10.32 0.16
N LEU A 57 16.61 9.15 0.69
CA LEU A 57 17.00 7.86 0.14
C LEU A 57 16.37 7.60 -1.24
N LEU A 58 15.11 7.99 -1.41
CA LEU A 58 14.40 7.88 -2.69
C LEU A 58 14.88 8.92 -3.70
N GLN A 59 15.12 10.16 -3.26
CA GLN A 59 15.66 11.23 -4.09
C GLN A 59 17.07 10.90 -4.60
N ALA A 60 17.92 10.28 -3.77
CA ALA A 60 19.25 9.81 -4.17
C ALA A 60 19.22 8.76 -5.30
N LYS A 61 18.07 8.09 -5.49
CA LYS A 61 17.82 7.15 -6.61
C LYS A 61 17.13 7.82 -7.82
N GLY A 62 16.99 9.13 -7.81
CA GLY A 62 16.42 9.92 -8.91
C GLY A 62 14.90 9.88 -8.99
N LEU A 63 14.22 9.60 -7.88
CA LEU A 63 12.76 9.66 -7.80
C LEU A 63 12.31 11.08 -7.38
N ASP A 64 11.24 11.55 -8.01
CA ASP A 64 10.52 12.74 -7.58
C ASP A 64 9.57 12.37 -6.43
N VAL A 65 9.79 12.95 -5.25
CA VAL A 65 9.08 12.57 -4.02
C VAL A 65 8.24 13.73 -3.52
N THR A 66 6.96 13.46 -3.27
CA THR A 66 6.04 14.43 -2.65
C THR A 66 5.39 13.80 -1.41
N SER A 67 5.50 14.46 -0.26
CA SER A 67 4.77 14.11 0.95
C SER A 67 3.48 14.94 1.04
N VAL A 68 2.35 14.24 1.09
CA VAL A 68 1.03 14.87 1.22
C VAL A 68 0.83 15.32 2.67
N GLN A 69 0.43 16.57 2.86
CA GLN A 69 -0.12 17.05 4.12
C GLN A 69 -1.64 16.86 4.07
N ASN A 70 -2.09 15.66 4.44
CA ASN A 70 -3.51 15.37 4.43
C ASN A 70 -4.18 15.87 5.71
N PRO A 71 -5.34 16.52 5.61
CA PRO A 71 -6.06 16.94 6.79
C PRO A 71 -6.54 15.72 7.58
N LEU A 72 -6.42 15.79 8.90
CA LEU A 72 -6.88 14.73 9.80
C LEU A 72 -8.33 14.97 10.28
N THR A 73 -9.21 15.42 9.37
CA THR A 73 -10.61 15.79 9.61
C THR A 73 -11.58 14.68 9.18
N THR A 74 -11.68 14.40 7.88
CA THR A 74 -12.52 13.34 7.33
C THR A 74 -11.78 12.53 6.27
N LEU A 75 -12.18 11.27 6.05
CA LEU A 75 -11.58 10.43 5.00
C LEU A 75 -11.75 11.04 3.59
N PRO A 76 -12.92 11.58 3.18
CA PRO A 76 -13.05 12.23 1.89
C PRO A 76 -12.12 13.42 1.68
N GLU A 77 -11.90 14.26 2.70
CA GLU A 77 -10.98 15.40 2.60
C GLU A 77 -9.53 14.95 2.50
N ALA A 78 -9.14 13.95 3.28
CA ALA A 78 -7.82 13.34 3.21
C ALA A 78 -7.55 12.70 1.83
N VAL A 79 -8.53 11.97 1.30
CA VAL A 79 -8.49 11.40 -0.06
C VAL A 79 -8.36 12.50 -1.12
N ALA A 80 -9.19 13.56 -1.02
CA ALA A 80 -9.12 14.69 -1.96
C ALA A 80 -7.75 15.40 -1.91
N ALA A 81 -7.12 15.51 -0.73
CA ALA A 81 -5.77 16.05 -0.61
C ALA A 81 -4.73 15.21 -1.37
N ALA A 82 -4.81 13.89 -1.24
CA ALA A 82 -3.93 12.97 -1.96
C ALA A 82 -4.19 13.00 -3.48
N GLN A 83 -5.45 13.00 -3.91
CA GLN A 83 -5.83 13.09 -5.34
C GLN A 83 -5.26 14.35 -6.00
N ARG A 84 -5.36 15.52 -5.35
CA ARG A 84 -4.75 16.76 -5.87
C ARG A 84 -3.23 16.67 -6.07
N VAL A 85 -2.55 15.84 -5.28
CA VAL A 85 -1.11 15.58 -5.48
C VAL A 85 -0.90 14.60 -6.62
N LEU A 86 -1.69 13.52 -6.69
CA LEU A 86 -1.62 12.53 -7.78
C LEU A 86 -1.93 13.15 -9.14
N ASP A 87 -2.89 14.08 -9.23
CA ASP A 87 -3.22 14.82 -10.47
C ASP A 87 -2.04 15.59 -11.05
N ARG A 88 -1.11 16.04 -10.20
CA ARG A 88 0.07 16.81 -10.61
C ARG A 88 1.27 15.95 -10.98
N GLN A 89 1.18 14.62 -10.82
CA GLN A 89 2.28 13.74 -11.20
C GLN A 89 2.30 13.54 -12.72
N ASP A 90 3.49 13.61 -13.32
CA ASP A 90 3.69 13.53 -14.78
C ASP A 90 3.91 12.10 -15.30
N GLY A 91 3.40 11.09 -14.61
CA GLY A 91 3.51 9.69 -15.04
C GLY A 91 3.39 8.67 -13.92
N PRO A 92 3.90 7.45 -14.14
CA PRO A 92 3.77 6.36 -13.21
C PRO A 92 4.29 6.72 -11.81
N THR A 93 3.44 6.50 -10.81
CA THR A 93 3.64 6.93 -9.44
C THR A 93 3.47 5.76 -8.48
N VAL A 94 4.41 5.58 -7.56
CA VAL A 94 4.22 4.72 -6.39
C VAL A 94 3.47 5.52 -5.32
N PHE A 95 2.35 4.99 -4.88
CA PHE A 95 1.51 5.63 -3.85
C PHE A 95 1.68 4.88 -2.53
N VAL A 96 2.18 5.59 -1.51
CA VAL A 96 2.65 5.01 -0.24
C VAL A 96 1.83 5.57 0.91
N GLY A 97 1.32 4.70 1.77
CA GLY A 97 0.60 5.09 2.97
C GLY A 97 1.15 4.43 4.23
N HIS A 98 1.26 5.22 5.30
CA HIS A 98 1.58 4.75 6.63
C HIS A 98 0.33 4.72 7.50
N SER A 99 0.11 3.64 8.26
CA SER A 99 -0.93 3.57 9.28
C SER A 99 -2.35 3.80 8.71
N PHE A 100 -3.09 4.75 9.26
CA PHE A 100 -4.42 5.17 8.78
C PHE A 100 -4.43 5.48 7.29
N SER A 101 -3.39 6.10 6.75
CA SER A 101 -3.39 6.53 5.35
C SER A 101 -3.36 5.37 4.35
N GLY A 102 -3.21 4.13 4.82
CA GLY A 102 -3.51 2.98 3.99
C GLY A 102 -4.96 2.97 3.48
N MET A 103 -5.92 3.56 4.22
CA MET A 103 -7.29 3.79 3.72
C MET A 103 -7.31 4.78 2.56
N ILE A 104 -6.49 5.83 2.62
CA ILE A 104 -6.34 6.83 1.54
C ILE A 104 -5.73 6.15 0.31
N VAL A 105 -4.69 5.33 0.50
CA VAL A 105 -4.05 4.56 -0.58
C VAL A 105 -5.04 3.56 -1.19
N THR A 106 -5.82 2.89 -0.37
CA THR A 106 -6.86 1.94 -0.80
C THR A 106 -7.94 2.63 -1.63
N GLU A 107 -8.38 3.83 -1.24
CA GLU A 107 -9.42 4.59 -1.92
C GLU A 107 -8.90 5.29 -3.18
N ALA A 108 -7.85 6.11 -3.06
CA ALA A 108 -7.35 6.94 -4.15
C ALA A 108 -6.38 6.21 -5.10
N GLY A 109 -5.90 5.02 -4.72
CA GLY A 109 -4.94 4.24 -5.53
C GLY A 109 -5.48 3.73 -6.87
N VAL A 110 -6.78 3.83 -7.12
CA VAL A 110 -7.40 3.58 -8.44
C VAL A 110 -7.03 4.66 -9.47
N HIS A 111 -6.44 5.77 -9.02
CA HIS A 111 -6.01 6.88 -9.87
C HIS A 111 -5.13 6.40 -11.04
N PRO A 112 -5.33 6.91 -12.29
CA PRO A 112 -4.62 6.41 -13.48
C PRO A 112 -3.09 6.56 -13.39
N ASN A 113 -2.57 7.61 -12.73
CA ASN A 113 -1.13 7.79 -12.55
C ASN A 113 -0.51 6.80 -11.54
N VAL A 114 -1.30 6.12 -10.71
CA VAL A 114 -0.77 5.15 -9.74
C VAL A 114 -0.43 3.84 -10.43
N SER A 115 0.83 3.43 -10.35
CA SER A 115 1.35 2.19 -10.92
C SER A 115 1.54 1.08 -9.88
N ALA A 116 1.76 1.43 -8.62
CA ALA A 116 1.91 0.49 -7.51
C ALA A 116 1.52 1.13 -6.18
N LEU A 117 1.14 0.30 -5.21
CA LEU A 117 0.73 0.68 -3.87
C LEU A 117 1.71 0.12 -2.83
N VAL A 118 2.08 0.94 -1.86
CA VAL A 118 2.91 0.50 -0.72
C VAL A 118 2.19 0.84 0.58
N TYR A 119 2.08 -0.14 1.45
CA TYR A 119 1.48 -0.04 2.76
C TYR A 119 2.56 -0.26 3.82
N VAL A 120 2.74 0.67 4.73
CA VAL A 120 3.71 0.60 5.81
C VAL A 120 2.97 0.60 7.13
N ALA A 121 2.94 -0.53 7.84
CA ALA A 121 2.17 -0.71 9.08
C ALA A 121 0.76 -0.12 8.94
N ALA A 122 0.03 -0.45 7.88
CA ALA A 122 -1.08 0.36 7.41
C ALA A 122 -2.41 -0.40 7.30
N ARG A 123 -3.51 0.33 7.44
CA ARG A 123 -4.86 -0.18 7.19
C ARG A 123 -5.06 -0.46 5.70
N ALA A 124 -5.65 -1.62 5.38
CA ALA A 124 -5.95 -1.97 4.00
C ALA A 124 -7.33 -2.67 3.93
N PRO A 125 -8.43 -1.93 4.14
CA PRO A 125 -9.77 -2.50 4.06
C PRO A 125 -10.13 -2.91 2.64
N ASP A 126 -11.15 -3.74 2.51
CA ASP A 126 -11.85 -3.97 1.26
C ASP A 126 -12.89 -2.86 1.00
N ALA A 127 -13.40 -2.77 -0.23
CA ALA A 127 -14.45 -1.82 -0.57
C ALA A 127 -15.70 -2.05 0.30
N GLY A 128 -16.19 -0.99 0.94
CA GLY A 128 -17.34 -1.01 1.86
C GLY A 128 -17.07 -1.69 3.21
N GLU A 129 -15.86 -2.23 3.43
CA GLU A 129 -15.52 -2.91 4.68
C GLU A 129 -15.46 -1.94 5.86
N ASP A 130 -15.98 -2.38 6.99
CA ASP A 130 -15.80 -1.70 8.26
C ASP A 130 -14.47 -2.16 8.89
N TYR A 131 -13.43 -1.33 8.75
CA TYR A 131 -12.11 -1.63 9.33
C TYR A 131 -12.18 -1.85 10.86
N THR A 132 -13.03 -1.10 11.56
CA THR A 132 -13.16 -1.25 13.02
C THR A 132 -13.77 -2.61 13.38
N ALA A 133 -14.73 -3.09 12.60
CA ALA A 133 -15.29 -4.43 12.78
C ALA A 133 -14.26 -5.52 12.44
N LEU A 134 -13.47 -5.35 11.38
CA LEU A 134 -12.38 -6.26 11.04
C LEU A 134 -11.35 -6.33 12.17
N ALA A 135 -10.91 -5.20 12.69
CA ALA A 135 -9.89 -5.11 13.74
C ALA A 135 -10.32 -5.77 15.06
N LYS A 136 -11.63 -5.83 15.37
CA LYS A 136 -12.16 -6.55 16.56
C LYS A 136 -11.90 -8.06 16.52
N GLY A 137 -11.56 -8.63 15.36
CA GLY A 137 -11.15 -10.03 15.24
C GLY A 137 -9.72 -10.31 15.71
N PHE A 138 -8.98 -9.28 16.10
CA PHE A 138 -7.58 -9.34 16.53
C PHE A 138 -7.41 -8.70 17.91
N PRO A 139 -6.27 -8.94 18.59
CA PRO A 139 -5.97 -8.30 19.86
C PRO A 139 -6.05 -6.77 19.77
N THR A 140 -6.65 -6.14 20.80
CA THR A 140 -6.70 -4.67 20.85
C THR A 140 -5.31 -4.11 21.11
N PRO A 141 -4.77 -3.25 20.22
CA PRO A 141 -3.43 -2.71 20.39
C PRO A 141 -3.34 -1.80 21.63
N PRO A 142 -2.22 -1.84 22.38
CA PRO A 142 -2.03 -1.03 23.59
C PRO A 142 -2.19 0.48 23.39
N ALA A 143 -1.79 1.03 22.23
CA ALA A 143 -1.92 2.44 21.91
C ALA A 143 -3.38 2.94 22.00
N THR A 144 -4.37 2.06 21.76
CA THR A 144 -5.80 2.41 21.82
C THR A 144 -6.19 3.01 23.17
N ALA A 145 -5.67 2.47 24.27
CA ALA A 145 -5.93 3.00 25.62
C ALA A 145 -5.26 4.35 25.91
N GLY A 146 -4.30 4.73 25.07
CA GLY A 146 -3.56 5.99 25.19
C GLY A 146 -4.15 7.14 24.39
N ILE A 147 -5.22 6.91 23.63
CA ILE A 147 -5.89 7.98 22.87
C ILE A 147 -6.68 8.85 23.86
N VAL A 148 -6.41 10.14 23.83
CA VAL A 148 -7.09 11.16 24.62
C VAL A 148 -7.88 12.05 23.69
N PHE A 149 -9.15 12.31 24.04
CA PHE A 149 -10.04 13.18 23.27
C PHE A 149 -10.27 14.50 23.99
N ASP A 150 -10.27 15.58 23.23
CA ASP A 150 -10.80 16.88 23.59
C ASP A 150 -11.91 17.22 22.60
N GLY A 151 -13.16 17.09 23.02
CA GLY A 151 -14.31 17.12 22.11
C GLY A 151 -14.26 16.02 21.06
N ASP A 152 -14.13 16.41 19.81
CA ASP A 152 -14.08 15.48 18.66
C ASP A 152 -12.64 15.24 18.16
N GLU A 153 -11.64 15.89 18.75
CA GLU A 153 -10.23 15.77 18.39
C GLU A 153 -9.51 14.80 19.32
N GLY A 154 -8.86 13.81 18.72
CA GLY A 154 -8.10 12.77 19.42
C GLY A 154 -6.60 12.89 19.16
N ARG A 155 -5.81 12.51 20.16
CA ARG A 155 -4.35 12.39 20.06
C ARG A 155 -3.85 11.32 21.02
N LEU A 156 -2.64 10.83 20.81
CA LEU A 156 -1.98 9.98 21.80
C LEU A 156 -1.43 10.86 22.94
N SER A 157 -1.60 10.38 24.18
CA SER A 157 -0.85 10.92 25.32
C SER A 157 0.65 10.70 25.11
N GLU A 158 1.49 11.55 25.72
CA GLU A 158 2.95 11.43 25.57
C GLU A 158 3.45 10.02 25.94
N ALA A 159 2.99 9.50 27.07
CA ALA A 159 3.39 8.18 27.53
C ALA A 159 3.04 7.06 26.53
N ALA A 160 1.86 7.10 25.91
CA ALA A 160 1.44 6.13 24.92
C ALA A 160 2.20 6.33 23.58
N PHE A 161 2.42 7.58 23.18
CA PHE A 161 3.19 7.88 21.99
C PHE A 161 4.61 7.32 22.07
N LEU A 162 5.32 7.60 23.16
CA LEU A 162 6.69 7.14 23.35
C LEU A 162 6.80 5.62 23.48
N ARG A 163 5.85 4.98 24.19
CA ARG A 163 5.88 3.55 24.46
C ARG A 163 5.31 2.70 23.33
N ASP A 164 4.17 3.10 22.76
CA ASP A 164 3.36 2.24 21.90
C ASP A 164 3.40 2.64 20.41
N PHE A 165 3.69 3.90 20.10
CA PHE A 165 3.78 4.40 18.72
C PHE A 165 5.22 4.47 18.23
N ALA A 166 6.13 4.95 19.07
CA ALA A 166 7.55 5.22 18.74
C ALA A 166 8.52 4.41 19.63
N GLY A 167 8.11 3.21 20.08
CA GLY A 167 8.78 2.47 21.15
C GLY A 167 10.19 1.97 20.86
N ASP A 168 10.61 1.90 19.60
CA ASP A 168 11.95 1.51 19.17
C ASP A 168 12.84 2.71 18.79
N LEU A 169 12.32 3.95 18.92
CA LEU A 169 13.10 5.16 18.64
C LEU A 169 13.84 5.68 19.88
N PRO A 170 14.99 6.35 19.70
CA PRO A 170 15.59 7.13 20.77
C PRO A 170 14.59 8.15 21.35
N GLU A 171 14.50 8.25 22.67
CA GLU A 171 13.48 9.07 23.36
C GLU A 171 13.48 10.53 22.88
N ALA A 172 14.65 11.12 22.65
CA ALA A 172 14.76 12.50 22.16
C ALA A 172 14.08 12.66 20.77
N LYS A 173 14.24 11.68 19.87
CA LYS A 173 13.60 11.69 18.55
C LYS A 173 12.09 11.46 18.68
N ALA A 174 11.66 10.52 19.52
CA ALA A 174 10.25 10.25 19.77
C ALA A 174 9.52 11.48 20.36
N LYS A 175 10.17 12.25 21.25
CA LYS A 175 9.63 13.51 21.79
C LYS A 175 9.48 14.61 20.74
N VAL A 176 10.38 14.70 19.77
CA VAL A 176 10.21 15.64 18.64
C VAL A 176 9.00 15.25 17.82
N LEU A 177 8.83 13.96 17.48
CA LEU A 177 7.67 13.48 16.73
C LEU A 177 6.37 13.66 17.52
N TYR A 178 6.39 13.46 18.83
CA TYR A 178 5.25 13.76 19.69
C TYR A 178 4.86 15.25 19.65
N ALA A 179 5.84 16.14 19.64
CA ALA A 179 5.58 17.58 19.61
C ALA A 179 4.95 18.08 18.30
N VAL A 180 5.18 17.38 17.19
CA VAL A 180 4.56 17.67 15.88
C VAL A 180 3.33 16.80 15.59
N GLN A 181 2.89 16.02 16.57
CA GLN A 181 1.69 15.22 16.47
C GLN A 181 0.47 16.08 16.17
N GLU A 182 -0.18 15.84 15.04
CA GLU A 182 -1.43 16.51 14.68
C GLU A 182 -2.64 15.80 15.34
N PRO A 183 -3.58 16.55 15.95
CA PRO A 183 -4.86 16.00 16.39
C PRO A 183 -5.66 15.45 15.19
N PHE A 184 -6.39 14.38 15.39
CA PHE A 184 -7.27 13.82 14.37
C PHE A 184 -8.74 13.89 14.80
N HIS A 185 -9.63 14.16 13.86
CA HIS A 185 -11.07 14.15 14.14
C HIS A 185 -11.58 12.70 14.22
N LYS A 186 -12.42 12.39 15.22
CA LYS A 186 -12.95 11.04 15.50
C LYS A 186 -13.67 10.39 14.31
N ALA A 187 -14.19 11.18 13.35
CA ALA A 187 -14.81 10.66 12.12
C ALA A 187 -13.88 9.73 11.31
N LEU A 188 -12.55 9.90 11.44
CA LEU A 188 -11.56 9.04 10.77
C LEU A 188 -11.50 7.61 11.32
N LEU A 189 -12.09 7.35 12.50
CA LEU A 189 -12.13 6.01 13.07
C LEU A 189 -13.20 5.12 12.42
N THR A 190 -14.21 5.69 11.78
CA THR A 190 -15.38 4.97 11.24
C THR A 190 -15.56 5.12 9.73
N GLY A 191 -14.63 5.78 9.04
CA GLY A 191 -14.66 5.93 7.60
C GLY A 191 -14.58 4.58 6.87
N LYS A 192 -15.26 4.47 5.73
CA LYS A 192 -15.20 3.31 4.82
C LYS A 192 -14.70 3.76 3.47
N THR A 193 -13.96 2.88 2.79
CA THR A 193 -13.54 3.10 1.40
C THR A 193 -14.60 2.56 0.45
N GLU A 194 -14.82 3.23 -0.67
CA GLU A 194 -15.69 2.77 -1.77
C GLU A 194 -14.91 1.88 -2.74
N HIS A 195 -13.60 2.08 -2.82
CA HIS A 195 -12.68 1.33 -3.66
C HIS A 195 -11.71 0.49 -2.82
N ALA A 196 -11.19 -0.57 -3.45
CA ALA A 196 -10.08 -1.37 -2.96
C ALA A 196 -9.01 -1.46 -4.07
N ALA A 197 -8.19 -0.40 -4.21
CA ALA A 197 -7.21 -0.27 -5.29
C ALA A 197 -6.24 -1.46 -5.37
N TRP A 198 -5.93 -2.09 -4.24
CA TRP A 198 -5.08 -3.27 -4.13
C TRP A 198 -5.63 -4.50 -4.88
N ARG A 199 -6.92 -4.52 -5.25
CA ARG A 199 -7.50 -5.55 -6.12
C ARG A 199 -7.08 -5.42 -7.58
N GLN A 200 -6.58 -4.24 -7.98
CA GLN A 200 -6.28 -3.89 -9.36
C GLN A 200 -4.83 -3.50 -9.60
N LYS A 201 -4.10 -3.15 -8.55
CA LYS A 201 -2.72 -2.63 -8.62
C LYS A 201 -1.74 -3.55 -7.89
N PRO A 202 -0.52 -3.68 -8.39
CA PRO A 202 0.56 -4.32 -7.65
C PRO A 202 0.70 -3.68 -6.26
N SER A 203 0.73 -4.51 -5.22
CA SER A 203 0.73 -4.05 -3.84
C SER A 203 1.89 -4.62 -3.05
N PHE A 204 2.47 -3.79 -2.21
CA PHE A 204 3.61 -4.08 -1.35
C PHE A 204 3.25 -3.73 0.09
N TYR A 205 3.75 -4.50 1.04
CA TYR A 205 3.42 -4.29 2.45
C TYR A 205 4.64 -4.50 3.35
N ALA A 206 4.90 -3.55 4.23
CA ALA A 206 5.85 -3.68 5.33
C ALA A 206 5.06 -3.88 6.64
N VAL A 207 5.17 -5.07 7.22
CA VAL A 207 4.60 -5.40 8.54
C VAL A 207 5.60 -5.01 9.61
N SER A 208 5.17 -4.22 10.61
CA SER A 208 5.95 -3.89 11.79
C SER A 208 5.70 -4.92 12.89
N THR A 209 6.68 -5.80 13.17
CA THR A 209 6.44 -6.98 14.01
C THR A 209 6.31 -6.70 15.50
N GLU A 210 6.71 -5.52 15.96
CA GLU A 210 6.57 -5.04 17.34
C GLU A 210 5.58 -3.86 17.42
N ASP A 211 4.68 -3.76 16.43
CA ASP A 211 3.64 -2.72 16.40
C ASP A 211 2.67 -2.89 17.56
N ARG A 212 2.43 -1.77 18.27
CA ARG A 212 1.49 -1.67 19.39
C ARG A 212 0.34 -0.70 19.11
N THR A 213 0.21 -0.25 17.85
CA THR A 213 -0.81 0.68 17.33
C THR A 213 -1.78 -0.01 16.37
N ILE A 214 -1.26 -0.91 15.52
CA ILE A 214 -2.02 -1.90 14.77
C ILE A 214 -1.46 -3.27 15.17
N ASP A 215 -2.35 -4.24 15.38
CA ASP A 215 -1.91 -5.60 15.70
C ASP A 215 -1.14 -6.22 14.51
N PRO A 216 0.07 -6.77 14.70
CA PRO A 216 0.87 -7.32 13.59
C PRO A 216 0.20 -8.48 12.86
N ASP A 217 -0.66 -9.26 13.52
CA ASP A 217 -1.39 -10.34 12.84
C ASP A 217 -2.53 -9.80 11.97
N LEU A 218 -3.12 -8.65 12.33
CA LEU A 218 -4.04 -7.93 11.46
C LEU A 218 -3.30 -7.37 10.22
N GLU A 219 -2.10 -6.83 10.39
CA GLU A 219 -1.26 -6.40 9.27
C GLU A 219 -0.95 -7.57 8.32
N ARG A 220 -0.50 -8.71 8.85
CA ARG A 220 -0.26 -9.94 8.09
C ARG A 220 -1.50 -10.44 7.37
N PHE A 221 -2.65 -10.40 8.04
CA PHE A 221 -3.93 -10.78 7.44
C PHE A 221 -4.25 -9.91 6.23
N MET A 222 -4.15 -8.58 6.37
CA MET A 222 -4.43 -7.65 5.27
C MET A 222 -3.44 -7.83 4.12
N ALA A 223 -2.14 -7.90 4.41
CA ALA A 223 -1.08 -8.13 3.43
C ALA A 223 -1.31 -9.43 2.63
N LYS A 224 -1.64 -10.52 3.31
CA LYS A 224 -1.95 -11.81 2.69
C LYS A 224 -3.20 -11.75 1.83
N ARG A 225 -4.28 -11.11 2.32
CA ARG A 225 -5.54 -10.95 1.58
C ARG A 225 -5.35 -10.19 0.28
N MET A 226 -4.51 -9.15 0.29
CA MET A 226 -4.16 -8.37 -0.89
C MET A 226 -3.25 -9.11 -1.88
N GLY A 227 -2.63 -10.22 -1.47
CA GLY A 227 -1.55 -10.84 -2.24
C GLY A 227 -0.33 -9.94 -2.38
N ALA A 228 -0.09 -9.07 -1.40
CA ALA A 228 0.99 -8.09 -1.45
C ALA A 228 2.37 -8.76 -1.36
N ARG A 229 3.35 -8.19 -2.06
CA ARG A 229 4.77 -8.46 -1.79
C ARG A 229 5.09 -7.94 -0.38
N THR A 230 5.27 -8.85 0.56
CA THR A 230 5.34 -8.52 1.99
C THR A 230 6.76 -8.70 2.53
N ILE A 231 7.19 -7.74 3.34
CA ILE A 231 8.37 -7.83 4.22
C ILE A 231 7.93 -7.68 5.67
N GLU A 232 8.72 -8.22 6.60
CA GLU A 232 8.56 -8.00 8.03
C GLU A 232 9.74 -7.21 8.58
N VAL A 233 9.45 -6.16 9.35
CA VAL A 233 10.45 -5.28 9.96
C VAL A 233 10.30 -5.38 11.46
N LYS A 234 11.39 -5.68 12.15
CA LYS A 234 11.40 -5.69 13.62
C LYS A 234 11.45 -4.26 14.14
N SER A 235 10.29 -3.62 14.21
CA SER A 235 10.13 -2.22 14.61
C SER A 235 8.82 -1.99 15.33
N SER A 236 8.72 -0.87 16.03
CA SER A 236 7.45 -0.30 16.46
C SER A 236 6.63 0.17 15.24
N HIS A 237 5.55 0.90 15.47
CA HIS A 237 4.67 1.44 14.41
C HIS A 237 5.40 2.36 13.42
N LEU A 238 6.52 2.98 13.83
CA LEU A 238 7.27 3.96 13.03
C LEU A 238 8.47 3.34 12.28
N SER A 239 8.27 2.19 11.62
CA SER A 239 9.34 1.55 10.82
C SER A 239 9.94 2.47 9.74
N LEU A 240 9.16 3.42 9.22
CA LEU A 240 9.64 4.42 8.26
C LEU A 240 10.67 5.40 8.87
N VAL A 241 10.71 5.50 10.20
CA VAL A 241 11.65 6.35 10.95
C VAL A 241 12.82 5.57 11.51
N SER A 242 12.57 4.35 12.02
CA SER A 242 13.59 3.51 12.64
C SER A 242 14.38 2.66 11.64
N HIS A 243 13.76 2.30 10.51
CA HIS A 243 14.34 1.46 9.45
C HIS A 243 14.11 2.07 8.05
N PRO A 244 14.48 3.35 7.83
CA PRO A 244 14.13 4.08 6.60
C PRO A 244 14.72 3.46 5.34
N ASP A 245 15.89 2.85 5.41
CA ASP A 245 16.56 2.13 4.32
C ASP A 245 15.78 0.89 3.88
N VAL A 246 15.19 0.15 4.81
CA VAL A 246 14.35 -1.02 4.53
C VAL A 246 13.06 -0.59 3.83
N ILE A 247 12.42 0.47 4.35
CA ILE A 247 11.19 1.02 3.76
C ILE A 247 11.47 1.64 2.38
N ALA A 248 12.57 2.39 2.24
CA ALA A 248 12.96 2.95 0.94
C ALA A 248 13.22 1.83 -0.09
N SER A 249 13.88 0.73 0.31
CA SER A 249 14.10 -0.43 -0.56
C SER A 249 12.81 -1.06 -1.07
N LEU A 250 11.79 -1.20 -0.21
CA LEU A 250 10.47 -1.71 -0.61
C LEU A 250 9.79 -0.76 -1.60
N ILE A 251 9.89 0.56 -1.38
CA ILE A 251 9.33 1.57 -2.29
C ILE A 251 10.06 1.55 -3.64
N LEU A 252 11.39 1.37 -3.65
CA LEU A 252 12.19 1.24 -4.87
C LEU A 252 11.81 -0.02 -5.65
N GLU A 253 11.59 -1.15 -4.97
CA GLU A 253 11.09 -2.38 -5.59
C GLU A 253 9.72 -2.13 -6.27
N ALA A 254 8.81 -1.42 -5.57
CA ALA A 254 7.51 -1.03 -6.12
C ALA A 254 7.63 -0.07 -7.31
N ALA A 255 8.68 0.74 -7.36
CA ALA A 255 8.98 1.64 -8.49
C ALA A 255 9.61 0.91 -9.69
N GLY A 256 9.85 -0.41 -9.61
CA GLY A 256 10.54 -1.17 -10.64
C GLY A 256 12.03 -0.83 -10.74
N GLN A 257 12.62 -0.36 -9.63
CA GLN A 257 14.06 -0.13 -9.50
C GLN A 257 14.70 -1.27 -8.72
N SER A 258 15.76 -1.82 -9.26
CA SER A 258 16.60 -2.77 -8.52
C SER A 258 17.51 -2.01 -7.54
N ASN A 259 17.70 -2.58 -6.35
CA ASN A 259 18.67 -2.09 -5.37
C ASN A 259 20.10 -2.16 -5.90
#